data_dc3613311caa7989176ca5ce88977279
#
_entry.id   dc3613311caa7989176ca5ce88977279
#
_cell.length_a   1.000
_cell.length_b   1.000
_cell.length_c   1.000
_cell.angle_alpha   90.00
_cell.angle_beta   90.00
_cell.angle_gamma   90.00
#
_symmetry.space_group_name_H-M   'P 1'
#
loop_
_entity.id
_entity.type
_entity.pdbx_description
1 polymer ?
#
loop_
_entity_poly.entity_id
_entity_poly.type
_entity_poly.pdbx_seq_one_letter_code
_entity_poly.pdbx_strand_id
1 'polypeptide(L)'
;MPIELADYREDALFHARNSFCVALLIPLCGSAGIWAPSCISSAQVAVAELNQSGGILGRKVKLIMIDAAVETTEPIEEIINDLIDLGAIDAIVGMHISAIRQRLSKVVCQRIPYIYTPLYEGGETTAGLFAIGETPQEQLGPAITRLQQIYKPKKWALIGNDYVWPRSSNSYAKICLKQMNVDVVMEHYVP
;
A
#
# COMPACT_ATOMS: atom_id res chain seq x y z
N MET A 1 -10.68 5.56 20.70
CA MET A 1 -12.05 5.06 20.47
C MET A 1 -12.08 4.55 19.05
N PRO A 2 -12.47 3.31 18.78
CA PRO A 2 -12.72 2.88 17.42
C PRO A 2 -13.91 3.71 16.91
N ILE A 3 -13.76 4.36 15.78
CA ILE A 3 -14.84 5.06 15.09
C ILE A 3 -15.71 3.97 14.48
N GLU A 4 -17.00 3.94 14.82
CA GLU A 4 -17.93 2.94 14.28
C GLU A 4 -18.17 3.17 12.78
N LEU A 5 -18.46 2.12 12.03
CA LEU A 5 -18.68 2.15 10.58
C LEU A 5 -19.81 3.13 10.19
N ALA A 6 -20.80 3.31 11.07
CA ALA A 6 -21.88 4.28 10.92
C ALA A 6 -21.35 5.72 10.78
N ASP A 7 -20.29 6.08 11.52
CA ASP A 7 -19.69 7.41 11.50
C ASP A 7 -19.00 7.70 10.14
N TYR A 8 -18.38 6.69 9.54
CA TYR A 8 -17.77 6.86 8.20
C TYR A 8 -18.83 7.11 7.11
N ARG A 9 -19.97 6.44 7.18
CA ARG A 9 -21.03 6.56 6.17
C ARG A 9 -21.72 7.92 6.22
N GLU A 10 -22.03 8.44 7.39
CA GLU A 10 -22.68 9.75 7.53
C GLU A 10 -21.75 10.91 7.13
N ASP A 11 -20.51 10.91 7.60
CA ASP A 11 -19.52 11.93 7.24
C ASP A 11 -19.15 11.88 5.75
N ALA A 12 -19.00 10.70 5.18
CA ALA A 12 -18.69 10.51 3.77
C ALA A 12 -19.82 11.05 2.87
N LEU A 13 -21.08 10.72 3.16
CA LEU A 13 -22.24 11.18 2.39
C LEU A 13 -22.47 12.69 2.48
N PHE A 14 -22.24 13.28 3.66
CA PHE A 14 -22.39 14.72 3.84
C PHE A 14 -21.36 15.52 3.02
N HIS A 15 -20.17 15.00 2.83
CA HIS A 15 -19.07 15.66 2.15
C HIS A 15 -18.93 15.33 0.66
N ALA A 16 -19.50 14.21 0.20
CA ALA A 16 -19.33 13.72 -1.17
C ALA A 16 -19.81 14.67 -2.26
N ARG A 17 -20.82 15.50 -1.98
CA ARG A 17 -21.43 16.36 -3.01
C ARG A 17 -20.57 17.60 -3.38
N ASN A 18 -19.76 18.11 -2.46
CA ASN A 18 -19.02 19.38 -2.64
C ASN A 18 -17.51 19.24 -2.52
N SER A 19 -16.99 18.07 -2.18
CA SER A 19 -15.57 17.82 -1.98
C SER A 19 -15.08 16.67 -2.83
N PHE A 20 -13.79 16.66 -3.13
CA PHE A 20 -13.11 15.48 -3.69
C PHE A 20 -12.64 14.63 -2.50
N CYS A 21 -13.33 13.51 -2.27
CA CYS A 21 -13.09 12.67 -1.12
C CYS A 21 -12.07 11.58 -1.41
N VAL A 22 -10.97 11.56 -0.67
CA VAL A 22 -9.90 10.56 -0.78
C VAL A 22 -9.95 9.65 0.44
N ALA A 23 -10.18 8.36 0.23
CA ALA A 23 -10.00 7.35 1.27
C ALA A 23 -8.50 7.14 1.52
N LEU A 24 -8.04 7.48 2.72
CA LEU A 24 -6.66 7.22 3.17
C LEU A 24 -6.66 5.92 3.96
N LEU A 25 -6.17 4.84 3.33
CA LEU A 25 -6.08 3.51 3.91
C LEU A 25 -4.72 3.31 4.54
N ILE A 26 -4.66 3.32 5.85
CA ILE A 26 -3.42 3.14 6.62
C ILE A 26 -3.68 2.25 7.84
N PRO A 27 -2.72 1.43 8.28
CA PRO A 27 -2.87 0.69 9.53
C PRO A 27 -2.80 1.66 10.71
N LEU A 28 -3.90 1.77 11.45
CA LEU A 28 -3.98 2.63 12.65
C LEU A 28 -3.59 1.90 13.93
N CYS A 29 -3.60 0.57 13.92
CA CYS A 29 -3.27 -0.29 15.04
C CYS A 29 -2.34 -1.45 14.64
N GLY A 30 -2.03 -2.35 15.57
CA GLY A 30 -1.15 -3.49 15.34
C GLY A 30 0.31 -3.11 15.09
N SER A 31 1.09 -4.05 14.60
CA SER A 31 2.54 -3.88 14.37
C SER A 31 2.86 -2.83 13.30
N ALA A 32 1.99 -2.67 12.32
CA ALA A 32 2.15 -1.69 11.24
C ALA A 32 1.63 -0.28 11.61
N GLY A 33 0.93 -0.13 12.75
CA GLY A 33 0.41 1.16 13.21
C GLY A 33 1.48 2.22 13.50
N ILE A 34 2.74 1.82 13.65
CA ILE A 34 3.88 2.73 13.83
C ILE A 34 4.02 3.74 12.65
N TRP A 35 3.52 3.41 11.48
CA TRP A 35 3.58 4.27 10.29
C TRP A 35 2.47 5.33 10.26
N ALA A 36 1.37 5.13 11.02
CA ALA A 36 0.19 5.98 10.96
C ALA A 36 0.47 7.48 11.18
N PRO A 37 1.23 7.92 12.20
CA PRO A 37 1.44 9.34 12.44
C PRO A 37 2.11 10.06 11.27
N SER A 38 3.13 9.44 10.65
CA SER A 38 3.83 10.02 9.50
C SER A 38 2.95 10.03 8.25
N CYS A 39 2.18 8.98 8.00
CA CYS A 39 1.26 8.91 6.87
C CYS A 39 0.15 9.96 6.98
N ILE A 40 -0.45 10.12 8.17
CA ILE A 40 -1.49 11.12 8.42
C ILE A 40 -0.93 12.52 8.19
N SER A 41 0.21 12.84 8.79
CA SER A 41 0.83 14.16 8.66
C SER A 41 1.18 14.48 7.20
N SER A 42 1.76 13.54 6.47
CA SER A 42 2.10 13.73 5.05
C SER A 42 0.84 13.96 4.20
N ALA A 43 -0.21 13.17 4.44
CA ALA A 43 -1.48 13.33 3.72
C ALA A 43 -2.16 14.68 4.05
N GLN A 44 -2.12 15.13 5.30
CA GLN A 44 -2.68 16.43 5.70
C GLN A 44 -1.94 17.59 5.02
N VAL A 45 -0.60 17.55 4.95
CA VAL A 45 0.20 18.55 4.24
C VAL A 45 -0.15 18.57 2.75
N ALA A 46 -0.18 17.41 2.10
CA ALA A 46 -0.53 17.29 0.68
C ALA A 46 -1.95 17.86 0.40
N VAL A 47 -2.91 17.55 1.25
CA VAL A 47 -4.28 18.09 1.13
C VAL A 47 -4.32 19.59 1.33
N ALA A 48 -3.54 20.15 2.27
CA ALA A 48 -3.46 21.58 2.48
C ALA A 48 -2.91 22.30 1.23
N GLU A 49 -1.83 21.78 0.64
CA GLU A 49 -1.21 22.31 -0.59
C GLU A 49 -2.17 22.22 -1.79
N LEU A 50 -2.81 21.07 -1.99
CA LEU A 50 -3.80 20.88 -3.04
C LEU A 50 -4.96 21.88 -2.89
N ASN A 51 -5.45 22.07 -1.68
CA ASN A 51 -6.55 22.97 -1.40
C ASN A 51 -6.20 24.45 -1.57
N GLN A 52 -4.95 24.82 -1.32
CA GLN A 52 -4.44 26.16 -1.64
C GLN A 52 -4.36 26.39 -3.15
N SER A 53 -4.08 25.34 -3.91
CA SER A 53 -3.97 25.38 -5.38
C SER A 53 -5.31 25.19 -6.12
N GLY A 54 -6.45 25.19 -5.41
CA GLY A 54 -7.78 25.06 -6.01
C GLY A 54 -8.42 23.68 -5.91
N GLY A 55 -7.76 22.72 -5.25
CA GLY A 55 -8.26 21.36 -5.06
C GLY A 55 -8.06 20.45 -6.27
N ILE A 56 -8.82 19.36 -6.34
CA ILE A 56 -8.82 18.42 -7.45
C ILE A 56 -10.13 18.59 -8.22
N LEU A 57 -10.06 18.78 -9.53
CA LEU A 57 -11.22 19.02 -10.40
C LEU A 57 -12.10 20.19 -9.91
N GLY A 58 -11.48 21.24 -9.32
CA GLY A 58 -12.17 22.40 -8.76
C GLY A 58 -12.90 22.13 -7.44
N ARG A 59 -12.76 20.94 -6.86
CA ARG A 59 -13.36 20.57 -5.57
C ARG A 59 -12.30 20.54 -4.47
N LYS A 60 -12.63 21.01 -3.27
CA LYS A 60 -11.76 20.89 -2.11
C LYS A 60 -11.55 19.42 -1.75
N VAL A 61 -10.29 19.05 -1.51
CA VAL A 61 -9.93 17.68 -1.11
C VAL A 61 -10.22 17.45 0.36
N LYS A 62 -10.83 16.32 0.68
CA LYS A 62 -11.02 15.83 2.05
C LYS A 62 -10.50 14.41 2.19
N LEU A 63 -9.93 14.08 3.35
CA LEU A 63 -9.49 12.75 3.70
C LEU A 63 -10.56 12.04 4.53
N ILE A 64 -10.82 10.79 4.17
CA ILE A 64 -11.57 9.82 4.96
C ILE A 64 -10.57 8.76 5.39
N MET A 65 -10.23 8.73 6.68
CA MET A 65 -9.25 7.78 7.21
C MET A 65 -9.92 6.44 7.48
N ILE A 66 -9.35 5.36 6.94
CA ILE A 66 -9.84 4.00 7.10
C ILE A 66 -8.70 3.14 7.64
N ASP A 67 -8.97 2.43 8.73
CA ASP A 67 -8.00 1.50 9.30
C ASP A 67 -7.80 0.29 8.40
N ALA A 68 -6.60 0.16 7.89
CA ALA A 68 -6.17 -0.96 7.06
C ALA A 68 -5.27 -1.95 7.82
N ALA A 69 -5.40 -2.02 9.15
CA ALA A 69 -4.72 -3.04 9.94
C ALA A 69 -5.32 -4.43 9.67
N VAL A 70 -4.48 -5.46 9.72
CA VAL A 70 -4.92 -6.85 9.50
C VAL A 70 -5.86 -7.33 10.62
N GLU A 71 -5.71 -6.73 11.79
CA GLU A 71 -6.43 -7.04 13.02
C GLU A 71 -7.84 -6.43 13.08
N THR A 72 -8.27 -5.68 12.05
CA THR A 72 -9.63 -5.13 12.02
C THR A 72 -10.68 -6.22 11.88
N THR A 73 -11.80 -6.07 12.58
CA THR A 73 -12.88 -7.07 12.63
C THR A 73 -13.74 -7.09 11.37
N GLU A 74 -13.76 -5.99 10.62
CA GLU A 74 -14.54 -5.89 9.39
C GLU A 74 -13.68 -6.06 8.14
N PRO A 75 -14.16 -6.79 7.12
CA PRO A 75 -13.46 -6.92 5.86
C PRO A 75 -13.36 -5.55 5.17
N ILE A 76 -12.15 -5.07 5.01
CA ILE A 76 -11.88 -3.75 4.38
C ILE A 76 -12.48 -3.66 2.96
N GLU A 77 -12.63 -4.79 2.29
CA GLU A 77 -13.24 -4.86 0.96
C GLU A 77 -14.71 -4.45 0.98
N GLU A 78 -15.46 -4.85 2.01
CA GLU A 78 -16.87 -4.49 2.16
C GLU A 78 -17.01 -2.99 2.43
N ILE A 79 -16.19 -2.45 3.33
CA ILE A 79 -16.15 -1.02 3.63
C ILE A 79 -15.89 -0.21 2.34
N ILE A 80 -14.86 -0.57 1.60
CA ILE A 80 -14.47 0.13 0.37
C ILE A 80 -15.54 -0.03 -0.71
N ASN A 81 -16.10 -1.23 -0.86
CA ASN A 81 -17.19 -1.45 -1.81
C ASN A 81 -18.38 -0.54 -1.52
N ASP A 82 -18.83 -0.51 -0.28
CA ASP A 82 -19.95 0.33 0.16
C ASP A 82 -19.69 1.83 -0.10
N LEU A 83 -18.49 2.31 0.24
CA LEU A 83 -18.13 3.71 0.02
C LEU A 83 -18.09 4.08 -1.46
N ILE A 84 -17.66 3.16 -2.32
CA ILE A 84 -17.69 3.36 -3.78
C ILE A 84 -19.14 3.35 -4.29
N ASP A 85 -19.97 2.39 -3.87
CA ASP A 85 -21.36 2.27 -4.30
C ASP A 85 -22.20 3.47 -3.88
N LEU A 86 -21.91 4.05 -2.74
CA LEU A 86 -22.54 5.27 -2.24
C LEU A 86 -22.00 6.56 -2.91
N GLY A 87 -20.94 6.47 -3.72
CA GLY A 87 -20.25 7.65 -4.25
C GLY A 87 -19.63 8.54 -3.17
N ALA A 88 -19.28 7.95 -2.03
CA ALA A 88 -18.74 8.65 -0.87
C ALA A 88 -17.24 8.97 -0.99
N ILE A 89 -16.54 8.26 -1.87
CA ILE A 89 -15.13 8.46 -2.16
C ILE A 89 -14.88 8.56 -3.66
N ASP A 90 -13.95 9.43 -4.06
CA ASP A 90 -13.54 9.66 -5.45
C ASP A 90 -12.22 8.94 -5.79
N ALA A 91 -11.38 8.67 -4.81
CA ALA A 91 -10.09 8.00 -4.98
C ALA A 91 -9.64 7.33 -3.67
N ILE A 92 -8.68 6.41 -3.81
CA ILE A 92 -8.02 5.74 -2.67
C ILE A 92 -6.53 6.03 -2.72
N VAL A 93 -5.93 6.33 -1.55
CA VAL A 93 -4.48 6.34 -1.33
C VAL A 93 -4.19 5.36 -0.20
N GLY A 94 -3.41 4.32 -0.48
CA GLY A 94 -3.13 3.24 0.46
C GLY A 94 -1.66 3.12 0.82
N MET A 95 -1.37 3.07 2.13
CA MET A 95 -0.10 2.63 2.69
C MET A 95 -0.39 1.49 3.67
N HIS A 96 -0.37 0.27 3.19
CA HIS A 96 -0.70 -0.97 3.91
C HIS A 96 -0.02 -2.17 3.25
N ILE A 97 -0.17 -3.36 3.78
CA ILE A 97 0.50 -4.56 3.26
C ILE A 97 -0.05 -5.00 1.89
N SER A 98 0.80 -5.67 1.10
CA SER A 98 0.47 -6.17 -0.24
C SER A 98 -0.73 -7.11 -0.28
N ALA A 99 -0.95 -7.91 0.77
CA ALA A 99 -2.10 -8.81 0.85
C ALA A 99 -3.44 -8.04 0.78
N ILE A 100 -3.54 -6.88 1.45
CA ILE A 100 -4.73 -6.01 1.38
C ILE A 100 -4.86 -5.40 -0.02
N ARG A 101 -3.76 -4.92 -0.62
CA ARG A 101 -3.78 -4.40 -2.00
C ARG A 101 -4.37 -5.43 -2.98
N GLN A 102 -3.90 -6.68 -2.92
CA GLN A 102 -4.37 -7.75 -3.80
C GLN A 102 -5.86 -8.08 -3.61
N ARG A 103 -6.37 -7.94 -2.40
CA ARG A 103 -7.81 -8.11 -2.11
C ARG A 103 -8.61 -6.94 -2.67
N LEU A 104 -8.19 -5.71 -2.39
CA LEU A 104 -8.85 -4.49 -2.85
C LEU A 104 -8.79 -4.29 -4.37
N SER A 105 -7.77 -4.81 -5.06
CA SER A 105 -7.64 -4.69 -6.51
C SER A 105 -8.90 -5.18 -7.26
N LYS A 106 -9.55 -6.22 -6.74
CA LYS A 106 -10.78 -6.78 -7.31
C LYS A 106 -11.99 -5.87 -7.13
N VAL A 107 -12.03 -5.13 -6.03
CA VAL A 107 -13.14 -4.23 -5.67
C VAL A 107 -13.05 -2.92 -6.46
N VAL A 108 -11.83 -2.38 -6.62
CA VAL A 108 -11.61 -1.05 -7.20
C VAL A 108 -11.48 -1.07 -8.73
N CYS A 109 -11.28 -2.25 -9.34
CA CYS A 109 -10.99 -2.38 -10.77
C CYS A 109 -11.94 -1.55 -11.64
N GLN A 110 -11.38 -0.56 -12.35
CA GLN A 110 -12.10 0.38 -13.24
C GLN A 110 -13.21 1.22 -12.59
N ARG A 111 -13.31 1.24 -11.26
CA ARG A 111 -14.36 2.01 -10.57
C ARG A 111 -13.87 3.37 -10.11
N ILE A 112 -12.77 3.41 -9.36
CA ILE A 112 -12.11 4.64 -8.90
C ILE A 112 -10.58 4.47 -8.94
N PRO A 113 -9.81 5.56 -9.03
CA PRO A 113 -8.36 5.50 -8.90
C PRO A 113 -7.93 4.99 -7.53
N TYR A 114 -6.98 4.07 -7.52
CA TYR A 114 -6.35 3.56 -6.31
C TYR A 114 -4.83 3.68 -6.41
N ILE A 115 -4.24 4.53 -5.59
CA ILE A 115 -2.79 4.75 -5.52
C ILE A 115 -2.24 3.93 -4.34
N TYR A 116 -1.42 2.94 -4.63
CA TYR A 116 -0.72 2.12 -3.65
C TYR A 116 0.71 2.61 -3.49
N THR A 117 1.06 3.10 -2.31
CA THR A 117 2.32 3.83 -2.09
C THR A 117 3.49 2.99 -1.59
N PRO A 118 3.30 1.84 -0.88
CA PRO A 118 4.41 1.04 -0.41
C PRO A 118 5.15 0.30 -1.51
N LEU A 119 6.28 -0.27 -1.12
CA LEU A 119 6.99 -1.29 -1.88
C LEU A 119 6.06 -2.47 -2.21
N TYR A 120 6.20 -3.05 -3.40
CA TYR A 120 5.35 -4.15 -3.82
C TYR A 120 6.09 -5.17 -4.72
N GLU A 121 5.43 -6.26 -5.04
CA GLU A 121 6.04 -7.40 -5.75
C GLU A 121 6.37 -7.13 -7.22
N GLY A 122 5.85 -6.05 -7.80
CA GLY A 122 5.85 -5.81 -9.23
C GLY A 122 4.67 -6.47 -9.93
N GLY A 123 4.55 -6.24 -11.25
CA GLY A 123 3.57 -6.91 -12.11
C GLY A 123 2.11 -6.50 -11.89
N GLU A 124 1.84 -5.34 -11.28
CA GLU A 124 0.47 -4.84 -11.12
C GLU A 124 -0.12 -4.42 -12.47
N THR A 125 -1.28 -4.97 -12.81
CA THR A 125 -1.96 -4.73 -14.09
C THR A 125 -3.44 -4.38 -13.93
N THR A 126 -3.92 -4.25 -12.68
CA THR A 126 -5.31 -3.90 -12.41
C THR A 126 -5.62 -2.50 -12.90
N ALA A 127 -6.61 -2.38 -13.78
CA ALA A 127 -7.01 -1.08 -14.33
C ALA A 127 -7.51 -0.14 -13.23
N GLY A 128 -6.93 1.07 -13.15
CA GLY A 128 -7.22 2.06 -12.12
C GLY A 128 -6.39 1.93 -10.85
N LEU A 129 -5.56 0.89 -10.70
CA LEU A 129 -4.60 0.76 -9.62
C LEU A 129 -3.21 1.21 -10.08
N PHE A 130 -2.61 2.11 -9.32
CA PHE A 130 -1.29 2.70 -9.57
C PHE A 130 -0.37 2.37 -8.39
N ALA A 131 0.46 1.34 -8.54
CA ALA A 131 1.51 1.04 -7.57
C ALA A 131 2.73 1.91 -7.88
N ILE A 132 3.08 2.82 -6.96
CA ILE A 132 4.13 3.83 -7.16
C ILE A 132 5.40 3.56 -6.33
N GLY A 133 5.39 2.55 -5.48
CA GLY A 133 6.55 2.11 -4.73
C GLY A 133 7.51 1.27 -5.57
N GLU A 134 8.73 1.12 -5.08
CA GLU A 134 9.76 0.30 -5.71
C GLU A 134 9.43 -1.20 -5.66
N THR A 135 9.88 -1.91 -6.67
CA THR A 135 9.81 -3.37 -6.75
C THR A 135 11.08 -4.03 -6.19
N PRO A 136 11.08 -5.34 -5.92
CA PRO A 136 12.29 -6.08 -5.56
C PRO A 136 13.44 -5.91 -6.57
N GLN A 137 13.10 -5.73 -7.85
CA GLN A 137 14.10 -5.50 -8.90
C GLN A 137 14.85 -4.18 -8.69
N GLU A 138 14.15 -3.13 -8.36
CA GLU A 138 14.72 -1.80 -8.15
C GLU A 138 15.50 -1.71 -6.83
N GLN A 139 15.01 -2.38 -5.78
CA GLN A 139 15.66 -2.37 -4.47
C GLN A 139 16.82 -3.35 -4.35
N LEU A 140 16.56 -4.64 -4.62
CA LEU A 140 17.50 -5.71 -4.33
C LEU A 140 18.55 -5.89 -5.42
N GLY A 141 18.19 -5.67 -6.68
CA GLY A 141 19.09 -5.87 -7.81
C GLY A 141 20.41 -5.07 -7.68
N PRO A 142 20.34 -3.74 -7.54
CA PRO A 142 21.54 -2.91 -7.33
C PRO A 142 22.30 -3.27 -6.05
N ALA A 143 21.60 -3.52 -4.96
CA ALA A 143 22.20 -3.86 -3.67
C ALA A 143 22.96 -5.19 -3.72
N ILE A 144 22.36 -6.25 -4.26
CA ILE A 144 22.99 -7.58 -4.43
C ILE A 144 24.21 -7.44 -5.34
N THR A 145 24.08 -6.74 -6.46
CA THR A 145 25.18 -6.52 -7.41
C THR A 145 26.35 -5.80 -6.73
N ARG A 146 26.06 -4.75 -5.99
CA ARG A 146 27.09 -3.97 -5.28
C ARG A 146 27.81 -4.76 -4.20
N LEU A 147 27.05 -5.52 -3.38
CA LEU A 147 27.63 -6.38 -2.36
C LEU A 147 28.50 -7.47 -2.98
N GLN A 148 28.07 -8.06 -4.09
CA GLN A 148 28.83 -9.09 -4.79
C GLN A 148 30.12 -8.54 -5.38
N GLN A 149 30.12 -7.30 -5.90
CA GLN A 149 31.32 -6.64 -6.40
C GLN A 149 32.34 -6.36 -5.30
N ILE A 150 31.89 -5.87 -4.14
CA ILE A 150 32.78 -5.45 -3.04
C ILE A 150 33.29 -6.65 -2.25
N TYR A 151 32.41 -7.51 -1.78
CA TYR A 151 32.72 -8.55 -0.79
C TYR A 151 32.87 -9.94 -1.39
N LYS A 152 32.36 -10.17 -2.62
CA LYS A 152 32.39 -11.45 -3.34
C LYS A 152 31.95 -12.65 -2.48
N PRO A 153 30.86 -12.56 -1.72
CA PRO A 153 30.39 -13.65 -0.90
C PRO A 153 30.07 -14.86 -1.78
N LYS A 154 30.44 -16.05 -1.30
CA LYS A 154 30.20 -17.31 -2.03
C LYS A 154 28.88 -17.95 -1.64
N LYS A 155 28.33 -17.58 -0.51
CA LYS A 155 27.11 -18.14 0.06
C LYS A 155 26.23 -17.04 0.60
N TRP A 156 24.94 -17.16 0.35
CA TRP A 156 23.92 -16.23 0.82
C TRP A 156 22.86 -16.96 1.64
N ALA A 157 22.32 -16.30 2.63
CA ALA A 157 21.15 -16.72 3.37
C ALA A 157 20.05 -15.67 3.19
N LEU A 158 18.83 -16.12 2.98
CA LEU A 158 17.65 -15.27 2.82
C LEU A 158 16.71 -15.51 3.98
N ILE A 159 16.19 -14.43 4.56
CA ILE A 159 15.22 -14.49 5.65
C ILE A 159 14.12 -13.46 5.41
N GLY A 160 12.91 -13.75 5.84
CA GLY A 160 11.77 -12.83 5.73
C GLY A 160 10.60 -13.27 6.57
N ASN A 161 9.58 -12.41 6.67
CA ASN A 161 8.28 -12.79 7.21
C ASN A 161 7.52 -13.66 6.22
N ASP A 162 6.62 -14.50 6.72
CA ASP A 162 5.88 -15.44 5.88
C ASP A 162 4.63 -14.79 5.24
N TYR A 163 4.84 -13.93 4.26
CA TYR A 163 3.76 -13.42 3.42
C TYR A 163 4.26 -13.05 2.00
N VAL A 164 3.37 -12.59 1.13
CA VAL A 164 3.59 -12.46 -0.31
C VAL A 164 4.83 -11.63 -0.67
N TRP A 165 5.03 -10.45 -0.05
CA TRP A 165 6.13 -9.55 -0.46
C TRP A 165 7.53 -10.10 -0.16
N PRO A 166 7.88 -10.60 1.06
CA PRO A 166 9.18 -11.20 1.31
C PRO A 166 9.45 -12.43 0.46
N ARG A 167 8.43 -13.27 0.21
CA ARG A 167 8.58 -14.45 -0.65
C ARG A 167 8.91 -14.06 -2.09
N SER A 168 8.25 -13.06 -2.65
CA SER A 168 8.54 -12.52 -3.99
C SER A 168 9.92 -11.88 -4.04
N SER A 169 10.30 -11.11 -3.02
CA SER A 169 11.61 -10.47 -2.89
C SER A 169 12.74 -11.50 -2.85
N ASN A 170 12.60 -12.55 -2.03
CA ASN A 170 13.59 -13.63 -1.96
C ASN A 170 13.65 -14.44 -3.27
N SER A 171 12.52 -14.63 -3.94
CA SER A 171 12.50 -15.29 -5.26
C SER A 171 13.28 -14.47 -6.29
N TYR A 172 13.12 -13.16 -6.31
CA TYR A 172 13.92 -12.28 -7.16
C TYR A 172 15.41 -12.33 -6.80
N ALA A 173 15.75 -12.25 -5.50
CA ALA A 173 17.14 -12.35 -5.04
C ALA A 173 17.80 -13.65 -5.50
N LYS A 174 17.09 -14.79 -5.43
CA LYS A 174 17.59 -16.08 -5.94
C LYS A 174 17.89 -16.04 -7.43
N ILE A 175 17.05 -15.39 -8.23
CA ILE A 175 17.29 -15.23 -9.67
C ILE A 175 18.58 -14.44 -9.91
N CYS A 176 18.76 -13.31 -9.23
CA CYS A 176 19.97 -12.49 -9.34
C CYS A 176 21.23 -13.26 -8.94
N LEU A 177 21.20 -13.94 -7.80
CA LEU A 177 22.35 -14.69 -7.29
C LEU A 177 22.69 -15.86 -8.19
N LYS A 178 21.71 -16.58 -8.73
CA LYS A 178 21.90 -17.64 -9.71
C LYS A 178 22.60 -17.15 -10.98
N GLN A 179 22.22 -15.97 -11.49
CA GLN A 179 22.88 -15.35 -12.65
C GLN A 179 24.35 -15.00 -12.39
N MET A 180 24.71 -14.79 -11.11
CA MET A 180 26.09 -14.52 -10.68
C MET A 180 26.86 -15.76 -10.26
N ASN A 181 26.30 -16.97 -10.43
CA ASN A 181 26.85 -18.26 -9.97
C ASN A 181 27.16 -18.27 -8.46
N VAL A 182 26.23 -17.79 -7.66
CA VAL A 182 26.35 -17.72 -6.21
C VAL A 182 25.25 -18.55 -5.56
N ASP A 183 25.61 -19.33 -4.55
CA ASP A 183 24.70 -20.24 -3.88
C ASP A 183 23.88 -19.55 -2.77
N VAL A 184 22.58 -19.83 -2.75
CA VAL A 184 21.72 -19.58 -1.59
C VAL A 184 21.68 -20.85 -0.74
N VAL A 185 22.29 -20.80 0.42
CA VAL A 185 22.45 -21.96 1.31
C VAL A 185 21.34 -22.10 2.34
N MET A 186 20.56 -21.05 2.54
CA MET A 186 19.41 -21.05 3.47
C MET A 186 18.35 -20.08 2.97
N GLU A 187 17.10 -20.48 3.10
CA GLU A 187 15.93 -19.63 2.96
C GLU A 187 14.99 -19.94 4.12
N HIS A 188 14.66 -18.94 4.93
CA HIS A 188 13.83 -19.13 6.10
C HIS A 188 12.79 -18.02 6.25
N TYR A 189 11.58 -18.40 6.66
CA TYR A 189 10.47 -17.47 6.90
C TYR A 189 9.97 -17.62 8.32
N VAL A 190 9.76 -16.47 8.95
CA VAL A 190 9.22 -16.36 10.31
C VAL A 190 7.80 -15.80 10.24
N PRO A 191 6.91 -16.21 11.14
CA PRO A 191 5.54 -15.70 11.21
C PRO A 191 5.49 -14.19 11.39
#